data_b9797101e8ef88cb11ffae1236663226
#
_entry.id   b9797101e8ef88cb11ffae1236663226
#
_cell.length_a   1.000
_cell.length_b   1.000
_cell.length_c   1.000
_cell.angle_alpha   90.00
_cell.angle_beta   90.00
_cell.angle_gamma   90.00
#
_symmetry.space_group_name_H-M   'P 1'
#
loop_
_entity.id
_entity.type
_entity.pdbx_description
1 polymer ?
#
loop_
_entity_poly.entity_id
_entity_poly.type
_entity_poly.pdbx_seq_one_letter_code
_entity_poly.pdbx_strand_id
1 'polypeptide(L)'
;MRDLIQSGCRRSGRVPPAAGVYVPPPIAIDSPCAEAVCPNVGECWDQRTATVMILGDVCTRACGFCAIKTGKPTWFDDDEPRRVAEAVAAMRLDHVVVTSVARDDLPDGGAGAFASTIREIRLRSPLMGVEVLIPDFNGDVQPLRTVMEAEPDILNHNLETVRRLQQPVRKRARWDRTLGVLERAKVYATEYGRDVHTKSSLMVGLGETREELTECFEALRAVDCDILTIGQYLRPTLQHLPLERYYHPDEFAEIRVEALALGFKHVESGPLVRSSYHARDQVPGAADRALRRQATLDAQGRVVPGVAAG
;
A
#
# COMPACT_ATOMS: atom_id res chain seq x y z
N MET A 1 -24.06 8.95 -15.42
CA MET A 1 -22.95 8.22 -14.79
C MET A 1 -22.38 8.94 -13.55
N ARG A 2 -22.43 10.28 -13.44
CA ARG A 2 -22.08 11.02 -12.20
C ARG A 2 -23.08 10.82 -11.05
N ASP A 3 -24.35 10.62 -11.32
CA ASP A 3 -25.40 10.60 -10.30
C ASP A 3 -25.55 9.25 -9.57
N LEU A 4 -25.03 8.16 -10.12
CA LEU A 4 -25.03 6.84 -9.49
C LEU A 4 -23.93 6.66 -8.42
N ILE A 5 -22.91 7.52 -8.43
CA ILE A 5 -21.79 7.45 -7.46
C ILE A 5 -22.11 8.27 -6.20
N GLN A 6 -23.04 9.24 -6.27
CA GLN A 6 -23.31 10.15 -5.15
C GLN A 6 -24.39 9.68 -4.18
N SER A 7 -25.18 8.66 -4.48
CA SER A 7 -26.31 8.26 -3.63
C SER A 7 -26.01 7.16 -2.58
N GLY A 8 -24.83 6.58 -2.58
CA GLY A 8 -24.49 5.41 -1.74
C GLY A 8 -23.72 5.67 -0.43
N CYS A 9 -23.12 6.85 -0.24
CA CYS A 9 -22.20 7.05 0.88
C CYS A 9 -22.46 8.35 1.66
N ARG A 10 -23.63 8.45 2.28
CA ARG A 10 -23.86 9.44 3.35
C ARG A 10 -24.54 8.74 4.52
N ARG A 11 -23.77 8.34 5.49
CA ARG A 11 -23.96 8.36 6.95
C ARG A 11 -23.15 7.27 7.61
N SER A 12 -22.33 7.67 8.60
CA SER A 12 -21.53 6.85 9.49
C SER A 12 -20.41 6.05 8.78
N GLY A 13 -19.16 6.21 9.20
CA GLY A 13 -17.97 5.49 8.72
C GLY A 13 -18.01 3.96 8.82
N ARG A 14 -19.09 3.35 8.32
CA ARG A 14 -19.25 1.89 8.16
C ARG A 14 -19.39 1.60 6.70
N VAL A 15 -18.37 0.99 6.13
CA VAL A 15 -18.46 0.34 4.83
C VAL A 15 -19.40 -0.85 4.99
N PRO A 16 -20.50 -0.97 4.21
CA PRO A 16 -21.36 -2.14 4.29
C PRO A 16 -20.58 -3.37 3.83
N PRO A 17 -20.63 -4.50 4.59
CA PRO A 17 -20.03 -5.74 4.15
C PRO A 17 -20.74 -6.24 2.88
N ALA A 18 -19.98 -6.85 1.97
CA ALA A 18 -20.54 -7.65 0.89
C ALA A 18 -21.49 -8.73 1.48
N ALA A 19 -22.58 -9.03 0.79
CA ALA A 19 -23.59 -9.93 1.29
C ALA A 19 -22.98 -11.29 1.71
N GLY A 20 -23.02 -11.58 3.03
CA GLY A 20 -22.52 -12.83 3.61
C GLY A 20 -21.25 -12.71 4.46
N VAL A 21 -20.63 -11.55 4.55
CA VAL A 21 -19.48 -11.32 5.44
C VAL A 21 -19.96 -10.75 6.77
N TYR A 22 -19.84 -11.58 7.83
CA TYR A 22 -20.06 -11.12 9.20
C TYR A 22 -18.90 -10.25 9.65
N VAL A 23 -19.15 -8.95 9.83
CA VAL A 23 -18.23 -8.05 10.51
C VAL A 23 -18.71 -7.88 11.95
N PRO A 24 -17.98 -8.40 12.95
CA PRO A 24 -18.39 -8.19 14.33
C PRO A 24 -18.32 -6.69 14.70
N PRO A 25 -19.30 -6.15 15.45
CA PRO A 25 -19.20 -4.81 16.01
C PRO A 25 -18.27 -4.80 17.25
N PRO A 26 -17.59 -3.74 17.58
CA PRO A 26 -17.16 -2.56 16.83
C PRO A 26 -15.63 -2.44 16.77
N ILE A 27 -15.01 -3.04 15.79
CA ILE A 27 -13.60 -2.75 15.53
C ILE A 27 -13.60 -1.69 14.44
N ALA A 28 -13.53 -0.42 14.84
CA ALA A 28 -13.32 0.66 13.89
C ALA A 28 -11.89 0.56 13.36
N ILE A 29 -11.76 0.16 12.09
CA ILE A 29 -10.49 0.22 11.36
C ILE A 29 -10.64 1.34 10.35
N ASP A 30 -9.70 2.27 10.37
CA ASP A 30 -9.62 3.29 9.35
C ASP A 30 -9.17 2.64 8.03
N SER A 31 -9.93 2.89 6.97
CA SER A 31 -9.59 2.38 5.65
C SER A 31 -9.38 3.56 4.69
N PRO A 32 -8.17 3.72 4.14
CA PRO A 32 -7.91 4.77 3.16
C PRO A 32 -8.79 4.62 1.92
N CYS A 33 -9.27 3.41 1.63
CA CYS A 33 -10.19 3.17 0.53
C CYS A 33 -11.56 3.81 0.76
N ALA A 34 -12.04 3.83 2.02
CA ALA A 34 -13.30 4.50 2.38
C ALA A 34 -13.14 6.02 2.37
N GLU A 35 -12.05 6.55 2.92
CA GLU A 35 -11.79 7.98 3.00
C GLU A 35 -11.47 8.61 1.64
N ALA A 36 -10.73 7.90 0.79
CA ALA A 36 -10.42 8.33 -0.57
C ALA A 36 -11.53 8.01 -1.58
N VAL A 37 -12.69 7.47 -1.15
CA VAL A 37 -13.79 7.07 -2.04
C VAL A 37 -13.28 6.19 -3.20
N CYS A 38 -12.50 5.17 -2.86
CA CYS A 38 -11.88 4.28 -3.86
C CYS A 38 -12.96 3.49 -4.61
N PRO A 39 -12.97 3.50 -5.96
CA PRO A 39 -13.98 2.79 -6.74
C PRO A 39 -13.87 1.25 -6.64
N ASN A 40 -12.73 0.72 -6.18
CA ASN A 40 -12.40 -0.70 -6.21
C ASN A 40 -12.71 -1.43 -4.89
N VAL A 41 -13.30 -0.77 -3.89
CA VAL A 41 -13.50 -1.36 -2.54
C VAL A 41 -14.24 -2.69 -2.59
N GLY A 42 -15.34 -2.77 -3.34
CA GLY A 42 -16.14 -4.00 -3.47
C GLY A 42 -15.34 -5.15 -4.08
N GLU A 43 -14.67 -4.89 -5.19
CA GLU A 43 -13.88 -5.90 -5.90
C GLU A 43 -12.71 -6.41 -5.05
N CYS A 44 -11.95 -5.51 -4.41
CA CYS A 44 -10.84 -5.91 -3.53
C CYS A 44 -11.32 -6.79 -2.38
N TRP A 45 -12.48 -6.48 -1.79
CA TRP A 45 -13.05 -7.26 -0.69
C TRP A 45 -13.54 -8.63 -1.14
N ASP A 46 -14.17 -8.72 -2.31
CA ASP A 46 -14.57 -10.01 -2.90
C ASP A 46 -13.34 -10.90 -3.17
N GLN A 47 -12.20 -10.30 -3.48
CA GLN A 47 -10.91 -10.96 -3.64
C GLN A 47 -10.16 -11.19 -2.30
N ARG A 48 -10.81 -10.96 -1.15
CA ARG A 48 -10.22 -11.10 0.19
C ARG A 48 -8.94 -10.28 0.38
N THR A 49 -8.89 -9.09 -0.22
CA THR A 49 -7.82 -8.12 -0.06
C THR A 49 -8.39 -6.84 0.56
N ALA A 50 -7.77 -6.32 1.59
CA ALA A 50 -8.15 -5.05 2.19
C ALA A 50 -6.95 -4.16 2.46
N THR A 51 -7.18 -2.85 2.45
CA THR A 51 -6.20 -1.85 2.89
C THR A 51 -6.66 -1.25 4.20
N VAL A 52 -5.79 -1.27 5.20
CA VAL A 52 -6.00 -0.69 6.52
C VAL A 52 -5.05 0.47 6.74
N MET A 53 -5.52 1.52 7.40
CA MET A 53 -4.72 2.69 7.74
C MET A 53 -4.47 2.71 9.24
N ILE A 54 -3.21 2.85 9.62
CA ILE A 54 -2.78 2.96 11.01
C ILE A 54 -2.28 4.37 11.33
N LEU A 55 -2.07 4.66 12.60
CA LEU A 55 -1.55 5.94 13.11
C LEU A 55 -2.55 7.11 12.99
N GLY A 56 -3.84 6.80 12.85
CA GLY A 56 -4.94 7.76 12.83
C GLY A 56 -5.21 8.38 11.46
N ASP A 57 -6.01 9.46 11.44
CA ASP A 57 -6.58 10.11 10.24
C ASP A 57 -5.94 11.46 9.90
N VAL A 58 -4.97 11.95 10.70
CA VAL A 58 -4.33 13.27 10.51
C VAL A 58 -2.88 13.10 10.07
N CYS A 59 -2.58 13.55 8.86
CA CYS A 59 -1.25 13.48 8.26
C CYS A 59 -0.43 14.76 8.54
N THR A 60 0.85 14.62 8.88
CA THR A 60 1.78 15.77 9.04
C THR A 60 2.22 16.38 7.70
N ARG A 61 1.85 15.76 6.57
CA ARG A 61 2.22 16.20 5.21
C ARG A 61 1.01 16.59 4.39
N ALA A 62 1.16 17.64 3.56
CA ALA A 62 0.13 18.18 2.68
C ALA A 62 0.46 17.86 1.21
N CYS A 63 0.24 16.64 0.78
CA CYS A 63 0.40 16.25 -0.63
C CYS A 63 -0.78 16.80 -1.45
N GLY A 64 -0.49 17.47 -2.59
CA GLY A 64 -1.50 18.16 -3.39
C GLY A 64 -2.55 17.27 -4.05
N PHE A 65 -2.35 15.96 -4.06
CA PHE A 65 -3.27 14.96 -4.63
C PHE A 65 -4.12 14.23 -3.57
N CYS A 66 -3.75 14.32 -2.29
CA CYS A 66 -4.24 13.44 -1.24
C CYS A 66 -5.41 14.07 -0.48
N ALA A 67 -6.50 13.33 -0.33
CA ALA A 67 -7.70 13.76 0.39
C ALA A 67 -7.60 13.65 1.92
N ILE A 68 -6.53 13.02 2.44
CA ILE A 68 -6.33 12.84 3.88
C ILE A 68 -6.14 14.20 4.57
N LYS A 69 -6.77 14.35 5.71
CA LYS A 69 -6.72 15.56 6.54
C LYS A 69 -5.28 15.87 6.96
N THR A 70 -4.84 17.08 6.65
CA THR A 70 -3.51 17.56 7.06
C THR A 70 -3.61 18.31 8.38
N GLY A 71 -2.66 18.08 9.28
CA GLY A 71 -2.61 18.76 10.58
C GLY A 71 -1.54 18.24 11.51
N LYS A 72 -1.66 18.59 12.77
CA LYS A 72 -0.83 18.06 13.85
C LYS A 72 -1.63 16.96 14.57
N PRO A 73 -1.21 15.69 14.50
CA PRO A 73 -1.83 14.63 15.27
C PRO A 73 -1.76 14.90 16.77
N THR A 74 -2.81 14.56 17.51
CA THR A 74 -2.90 14.84 18.95
C THR A 74 -2.90 13.58 19.79
N TRP A 75 -2.92 12.40 19.16
CA TRP A 75 -2.97 11.12 19.87
C TRP A 75 -2.14 10.05 19.17
N PHE A 76 -1.79 9.04 19.92
CA PHE A 76 -1.16 7.80 19.47
C PHE A 76 -1.77 6.66 20.30
N ASP A 77 -1.98 5.52 19.70
CA ASP A 77 -2.59 4.36 20.32
C ASP A 77 -1.66 3.14 20.22
N ASP A 78 -1.06 2.79 21.34
CA ASP A 78 -0.14 1.64 21.43
C ASP A 78 -0.85 0.28 21.18
N ASP A 79 -2.18 0.21 21.36
CA ASP A 79 -2.98 -0.99 21.17
C ASP A 79 -3.56 -1.15 19.74
N GLU A 80 -3.39 -0.15 18.89
CA GLU A 80 -3.88 -0.17 17.51
C GLU A 80 -3.35 -1.39 16.72
N PRO A 81 -2.05 -1.78 16.79
CA PRO A 81 -1.54 -2.95 16.08
C PRO A 81 -2.28 -4.25 16.41
N ARG A 82 -2.59 -4.49 17.69
CA ARG A 82 -3.35 -5.68 18.12
C ARG A 82 -4.77 -5.66 17.57
N ARG A 83 -5.47 -4.53 17.68
CA ARG A 83 -6.85 -4.38 17.20
C ARG A 83 -6.95 -4.54 15.69
N VAL A 84 -5.99 -3.95 14.94
CA VAL A 84 -5.91 -4.12 13.49
C VAL A 84 -5.75 -5.60 13.13
N ALA A 85 -4.83 -6.31 13.78
CA ALA A 85 -4.60 -7.72 13.53
C ALA A 85 -5.82 -8.60 13.86
N GLU A 86 -6.54 -8.30 14.94
CA GLU A 86 -7.79 -8.99 15.30
C GLU A 86 -8.87 -8.80 14.22
N ALA A 87 -9.04 -7.58 13.75
CA ALA A 87 -10.01 -7.28 12.71
C ALA A 87 -9.67 -7.95 11.37
N VAL A 88 -8.43 -7.85 10.95
CA VAL A 88 -7.93 -8.47 9.72
C VAL A 88 -8.10 -9.99 9.77
N ALA A 89 -7.82 -10.62 10.92
CA ALA A 89 -8.05 -12.06 11.11
C ALA A 89 -9.55 -12.41 11.06
N ALA A 90 -10.42 -11.61 11.68
CA ALA A 90 -11.87 -11.80 11.65
C ALA A 90 -12.46 -11.69 10.23
N MET A 91 -11.87 -10.83 9.38
CA MET A 91 -12.24 -10.68 7.97
C MET A 91 -11.79 -11.85 7.09
N ARG A 92 -10.94 -12.76 7.58
CA ARG A 92 -10.40 -13.91 6.86
C ARG A 92 -9.78 -13.53 5.51
N LEU A 93 -8.99 -12.48 5.52
CA LEU A 93 -8.32 -12.01 4.32
C LEU A 93 -7.19 -12.97 3.92
N ASP A 94 -6.90 -13.01 2.61
CA ASP A 94 -5.73 -13.69 2.06
C ASP A 94 -4.52 -12.75 1.98
N HIS A 95 -4.79 -11.45 1.83
CA HIS A 95 -3.77 -10.40 1.74
C HIS A 95 -4.25 -9.12 2.40
N VAL A 96 -3.36 -8.44 3.11
CA VAL A 96 -3.63 -7.13 3.71
C VAL A 96 -2.55 -6.13 3.32
N VAL A 97 -2.98 -4.92 2.95
CA VAL A 97 -2.10 -3.77 2.76
C VAL A 97 -2.22 -2.87 3.99
N VAL A 98 -1.15 -2.70 4.72
CA VAL A 98 -1.07 -1.79 5.86
C VAL A 98 -0.42 -0.50 5.41
N THR A 99 -1.12 0.61 5.54
CA THR A 99 -0.58 1.95 5.26
C THR A 99 -0.78 2.88 6.44
N SER A 100 -0.23 4.07 6.38
CA SER A 100 -0.40 5.07 7.43
C SER A 100 -0.47 6.48 6.87
N VAL A 101 -0.95 7.41 7.69
CA VAL A 101 -0.62 8.82 7.54
C VAL A 101 0.87 9.05 7.83
N ALA A 102 1.48 10.12 7.28
CA ALA A 102 2.82 10.49 7.70
C ALA A 102 2.79 11.06 9.13
N ARG A 103 3.70 10.61 9.97
CA ARG A 103 3.85 10.98 11.38
C ARG A 103 5.28 11.52 11.62
N ASP A 104 5.62 12.61 10.91
CA ASP A 104 6.92 13.28 11.10
C ASP A 104 7.09 13.88 12.52
N ASP A 105 6.04 13.84 13.32
CA ASP A 105 6.01 14.21 14.73
C ASP A 105 6.52 13.10 15.67
N LEU A 106 6.52 11.84 15.22
CA LEU A 106 7.08 10.71 15.95
C LEU A 106 8.57 10.53 15.66
N PRO A 107 9.39 10.16 16.66
CA PRO A 107 10.83 10.00 16.49
C PRO A 107 11.22 8.99 15.40
N ASP A 108 10.43 7.92 15.26
CA ASP A 108 10.64 6.84 14.28
C ASP A 108 9.71 6.95 13.05
N GLY A 109 8.96 8.05 12.93
CA GLY A 109 7.99 8.23 11.85
C GLY A 109 6.86 7.20 11.82
N GLY A 110 6.67 6.43 12.90
CA GLY A 110 5.67 5.37 13.04
C GLY A 110 6.15 3.97 12.62
N ALA A 111 7.43 3.77 12.41
CA ALA A 111 8.00 2.48 12.00
C ALA A 111 7.73 1.36 13.01
N GLY A 112 7.77 1.66 14.31
CA GLY A 112 7.43 0.73 15.38
C GLY A 112 5.99 0.22 15.29
N ALA A 113 5.04 1.10 14.93
CA ALA A 113 3.63 0.71 14.75
C ALA A 113 3.48 -0.24 13.54
N PHE A 114 4.14 0.04 12.41
CA PHE A 114 4.17 -0.89 11.28
C PHE A 114 4.72 -2.25 11.68
N ALA A 115 5.89 -2.29 12.33
CA ALA A 115 6.53 -3.53 12.74
C ALA A 115 5.66 -4.33 13.71
N SER A 116 5.03 -3.66 14.68
CA SER A 116 4.10 -4.29 15.63
C SER A 116 2.87 -4.83 14.92
N THR A 117 2.29 -4.08 13.98
CA THR A 117 1.13 -4.53 13.20
C THR A 117 1.45 -5.78 12.39
N ILE A 118 2.60 -5.82 11.71
CA ILE A 118 3.05 -7.00 10.95
C ILE A 118 3.15 -8.21 11.89
N ARG A 119 3.84 -8.07 13.04
CA ARG A 119 4.02 -9.16 14.00
C ARG A 119 2.71 -9.66 14.57
N GLU A 120 1.78 -8.77 14.93
CA GLU A 120 0.45 -9.10 15.45
C GLU A 120 -0.40 -9.84 14.40
N ILE A 121 -0.33 -9.44 13.12
CA ILE A 121 -0.97 -10.15 12.01
C ILE A 121 -0.37 -11.55 11.86
N ARG A 122 0.97 -11.68 11.88
CA ARG A 122 1.66 -12.97 11.78
C ARG A 122 1.32 -13.94 12.92
N LEU A 123 1.08 -13.43 14.12
CA LEU A 123 0.65 -14.24 15.27
C LEU A 123 -0.74 -14.85 15.06
N ARG A 124 -1.66 -14.11 14.45
CA ARG A 124 -3.08 -14.51 14.30
C ARG A 124 -3.36 -15.17 12.94
N SER A 125 -2.65 -14.75 11.91
CA SER A 125 -2.85 -15.17 10.52
C SER A 125 -1.50 -15.38 9.83
N PRO A 126 -0.74 -16.42 10.22
CA PRO A 126 0.65 -16.60 9.80
C PRO A 126 0.84 -16.78 8.28
N LEU A 127 -0.18 -17.26 7.57
CA LEU A 127 -0.13 -17.48 6.11
C LEU A 127 -0.58 -16.28 5.28
N MET A 128 -1.20 -15.28 5.91
CA MET A 128 -1.71 -14.08 5.22
C MET A 128 -0.57 -13.30 4.57
N GLY A 129 -0.77 -12.84 3.34
CA GLY A 129 0.13 -11.88 2.69
C GLY A 129 0.07 -10.52 3.39
N VAL A 130 1.22 -9.92 3.67
CA VAL A 130 1.30 -8.58 4.30
C VAL A 130 2.13 -7.66 3.42
N GLU A 131 1.48 -6.67 2.85
CA GLU A 131 2.12 -5.54 2.20
C GLU A 131 2.12 -4.34 3.15
N VAL A 132 3.19 -3.55 3.15
CA VAL A 132 3.23 -2.28 3.87
C VAL A 132 3.50 -1.14 2.90
N LEU A 133 2.66 -0.10 2.91
CA LEU A 133 2.91 1.16 2.19
C LEU A 133 3.39 2.19 3.20
N ILE A 134 4.70 2.42 3.21
CA ILE A 134 5.39 3.22 4.21
C ILE A 134 5.66 4.66 3.75
N PRO A 135 5.79 5.64 4.68
CA PRO A 135 6.39 6.94 4.38
C PRO A 135 7.90 6.81 4.14
N ASP A 136 8.55 7.90 3.73
CA ASP A 136 10.00 7.90 3.49
C ASP A 136 10.86 8.01 4.76
N PHE A 137 10.24 8.06 5.94
CA PHE A 137 10.89 8.25 7.24
C PHE A 137 11.96 9.36 7.25
N ASN A 138 11.74 10.42 6.45
CA ASN A 138 12.71 11.51 6.21
C ASN A 138 14.08 11.04 5.72
N GLY A 139 14.19 9.80 5.22
CA GLY A 139 15.43 9.16 4.75
C GLY A 139 16.25 8.49 5.84
N ASP A 140 15.73 8.41 7.06
CA ASP A 140 16.40 7.66 8.14
C ASP A 140 16.36 6.15 7.87
N VAL A 141 17.49 5.50 8.07
CA VAL A 141 17.68 4.06 7.80
C VAL A 141 17.12 3.20 8.93
N GLN A 142 17.18 3.67 10.17
CA GLN A 142 16.77 2.86 11.33
C GLN A 142 15.26 2.53 11.33
N PRO A 143 14.35 3.49 11.08
CA PRO A 143 12.93 3.19 10.90
C PRO A 143 12.65 2.19 9.78
N LEU A 144 13.30 2.34 8.62
CA LEU A 144 13.16 1.37 7.53
C LEU A 144 13.59 -0.03 7.97
N ARG A 145 14.74 -0.14 8.63
CA ARG A 145 15.25 -1.42 9.17
C ARG A 145 14.24 -2.05 10.14
N THR A 146 13.65 -1.27 11.05
CA THR A 146 12.64 -1.74 12.00
C THR A 146 11.45 -2.39 11.29
N VAL A 147 10.97 -1.79 10.18
CA VAL A 147 9.89 -2.36 9.37
C VAL A 147 10.35 -3.64 8.67
N MET A 148 11.55 -3.65 8.07
CA MET A 148 12.09 -4.80 7.34
C MET A 148 12.35 -6.01 8.26
N GLU A 149 12.76 -5.78 9.51
CA GLU A 149 12.94 -6.82 10.54
C GLU A 149 11.61 -7.51 10.92
N ALA A 150 10.47 -6.88 10.69
CA ALA A 150 9.16 -7.49 10.89
C ALA A 150 8.70 -8.39 9.71
N GLU A 151 9.48 -8.46 8.65
CA GLU A 151 9.31 -9.36 7.49
C GLU A 151 7.96 -9.19 6.75
N PRO A 152 7.68 -7.99 6.19
CA PRO A 152 6.58 -7.86 5.24
C PRO A 152 6.87 -8.71 3.98
N ASP A 153 5.83 -9.11 3.23
CA ASP A 153 5.99 -9.76 1.93
C ASP A 153 6.34 -8.75 0.84
N ILE A 154 5.70 -7.57 0.93
CA ILE A 154 5.95 -6.45 0.02
C ILE A 154 6.23 -5.20 0.85
N LEU A 155 7.32 -4.53 0.54
CA LEU A 155 7.57 -3.16 0.99
C LEU A 155 7.25 -2.22 -0.17
N ASN A 156 6.20 -1.44 -0.01
CA ASN A 156 5.74 -0.44 -0.96
C ASN A 156 6.11 0.96 -0.48
N HIS A 157 6.72 1.74 -1.38
CA HIS A 157 6.93 3.17 -1.21
C HIS A 157 6.76 3.88 -2.55
N ASN A 158 5.73 4.69 -2.65
CA ASN A 158 5.31 5.27 -3.92
C ASN A 158 6.22 6.41 -4.37
N LEU A 159 6.56 6.44 -5.66
CA LEU A 159 7.20 7.57 -6.33
C LEU A 159 6.17 8.68 -6.64
N GLU A 160 4.93 8.30 -6.87
CA GLU A 160 3.71 9.10 -7.12
C GLU A 160 3.69 9.86 -8.43
N THR A 161 4.79 10.48 -8.85
CA THR A 161 4.86 11.31 -10.06
C THR A 161 6.29 11.44 -10.56
N VAL A 162 6.45 12.02 -11.75
CA VAL A 162 7.75 12.26 -12.40
C VAL A 162 8.62 13.28 -11.64
N ARG A 163 9.94 13.27 -11.88
CA ARG A 163 10.93 14.09 -11.17
C ARG A 163 10.56 15.58 -11.14
N ARG A 164 10.17 16.15 -12.29
CA ARG A 164 9.79 17.56 -12.43
C ARG A 164 8.59 17.95 -11.57
N LEU A 165 7.64 17.02 -11.39
CA LEU A 165 6.39 17.26 -10.65
C LEU A 165 6.46 16.91 -9.17
N GLN A 166 7.58 16.41 -8.66
CA GLN A 166 7.70 16.02 -7.24
C GLN A 166 7.31 17.17 -6.30
N GLN A 167 7.88 18.36 -6.51
CA GLN A 167 7.70 19.49 -5.61
C GLN A 167 6.23 19.98 -5.53
N PRO A 168 5.51 20.23 -6.62
CA PRO A 168 4.10 20.61 -6.54
C PRO A 168 3.18 19.50 -6.06
N VAL A 169 3.49 18.22 -6.35
CA VAL A 169 2.64 17.08 -6.01
C VAL A 169 2.87 16.64 -4.56
N ARG A 170 4.13 16.58 -4.11
CA ARG A 170 4.54 16.07 -2.79
C ARG A 170 5.57 17.00 -2.15
N LYS A 171 5.15 18.09 -1.57
CA LYS A 171 6.03 19.19 -1.06
C LYS A 171 7.21 18.76 -0.18
N ARG A 172 7.09 17.67 0.59
CA ARG A 172 8.13 17.16 1.50
C ARG A 172 8.88 15.95 0.99
N ALA A 173 8.33 15.23 0.01
CA ALA A 173 9.01 14.10 -0.59
C ALA A 173 10.10 14.56 -1.55
N ARG A 174 11.08 13.69 -1.77
CA ARG A 174 12.19 13.92 -2.68
C ARG A 174 12.39 12.69 -3.54
N TRP A 175 12.62 12.89 -4.81
CA TRP A 175 12.88 11.85 -5.79
C TRP A 175 13.95 10.86 -5.32
N ASP A 176 15.16 11.37 -5.04
CA ASP A 176 16.30 10.54 -4.66
C ASP A 176 16.08 9.82 -3.33
N ARG A 177 15.33 10.43 -2.40
CA ARG A 177 14.96 9.80 -1.14
C ARG A 177 14.02 8.62 -1.36
N THR A 178 13.02 8.76 -2.23
CA THR A 178 12.09 7.68 -2.58
C THR A 178 12.84 6.48 -3.17
N LEU A 179 13.72 6.72 -4.14
CA LEU A 179 14.54 5.67 -4.72
C LEU A 179 15.46 5.03 -3.67
N GLY A 180 16.10 5.85 -2.83
CA GLY A 180 16.96 5.36 -1.76
C GLY A 180 16.25 4.53 -0.70
N VAL A 181 14.96 4.72 -0.43
CA VAL A 181 14.16 3.85 0.44
C VAL A 181 14.02 2.46 -0.17
N LEU A 182 13.66 2.39 -1.46
CA LEU A 182 13.49 1.13 -2.19
C LEU A 182 14.83 0.38 -2.33
N GLU A 183 15.90 1.08 -2.68
CA GLU A 183 17.25 0.53 -2.79
C GLU A 183 17.71 -0.12 -1.47
N ARG A 184 17.60 0.63 -0.37
CA ARG A 184 17.98 0.11 0.96
C ARG A 184 17.14 -1.07 1.40
N ALA A 185 15.84 -1.09 1.06
CA ALA A 185 14.98 -2.24 1.34
C ALA A 185 15.47 -3.49 0.59
N LYS A 186 15.90 -3.35 -0.67
CA LYS A 186 16.47 -4.46 -1.47
C LYS A 186 17.81 -4.91 -0.93
N VAL A 187 18.70 -3.99 -0.59
CA VAL A 187 20.00 -4.29 0.02
C VAL A 187 19.78 -5.07 1.32
N TYR A 188 18.87 -4.58 2.18
CA TYR A 188 18.54 -5.27 3.42
C TYR A 188 18.00 -6.68 3.18
N ALA A 189 17.03 -6.82 2.27
CA ALA A 189 16.45 -8.11 1.94
C ALA A 189 17.51 -9.12 1.46
N THR A 190 18.44 -8.68 0.63
CA THR A 190 19.55 -9.51 0.11
C THR A 190 20.55 -9.86 1.22
N GLU A 191 20.99 -8.89 2.00
CA GLU A 191 21.98 -9.07 3.06
C GLU A 191 21.52 -10.05 4.14
N TYR A 192 20.24 -10.02 4.49
CA TYR A 192 19.66 -10.86 5.52
C TYR A 192 18.87 -12.07 4.98
N GLY A 193 18.99 -12.36 3.68
CA GLY A 193 18.31 -13.50 3.04
C GLY A 193 16.80 -13.47 3.18
N ARG A 194 16.18 -12.25 3.14
CA ARG A 194 14.74 -12.07 3.28
C ARG A 194 14.06 -12.06 1.92
N ASP A 195 12.94 -12.76 1.81
CA ASP A 195 12.11 -12.80 0.60
C ASP A 195 11.09 -11.66 0.62
N VAL A 196 11.56 -10.42 0.45
CA VAL A 196 10.74 -9.21 0.42
C VAL A 196 10.78 -8.61 -0.98
N HIS A 197 9.61 -8.36 -1.57
CA HIS A 197 9.51 -7.61 -2.82
C HIS A 197 9.37 -6.12 -2.55
N THR A 198 9.98 -5.32 -3.42
CA THR A 198 9.79 -3.87 -3.41
C THR A 198 8.75 -3.46 -4.45
N LYS A 199 7.96 -2.46 -4.11
CA LYS A 199 6.88 -1.95 -4.95
C LYS A 199 6.84 -0.43 -4.95
N SER A 200 6.46 0.14 -6.08
CA SER A 200 6.19 1.58 -6.21
C SER A 200 4.95 1.83 -7.06
N SER A 201 4.41 3.04 -6.96
CA SER A 201 3.25 3.47 -7.72
C SER A 201 3.45 4.85 -8.32
N LEU A 202 2.84 5.06 -9.49
CA LEU A 202 2.75 6.32 -10.20
C LEU A 202 1.30 6.69 -10.51
N MET A 203 0.99 7.97 -10.41
CA MET A 203 -0.24 8.56 -10.95
C MET A 203 0.08 9.27 -12.25
N VAL A 204 -0.80 9.12 -13.25
CA VAL A 204 -0.74 9.84 -14.52
C VAL A 204 -1.91 10.81 -14.68
N GLY A 205 -1.72 11.86 -15.50
CA GLY A 205 -2.70 12.91 -15.72
C GLY A 205 -2.43 14.20 -14.95
N LEU A 206 -1.20 14.37 -14.44
CA LEU A 206 -0.72 15.57 -13.75
C LEU A 206 0.15 16.48 -14.65
N GLY A 207 0.27 16.17 -15.95
CA GLY A 207 1.06 16.94 -16.92
C GLY A 207 2.46 16.38 -17.17
N GLU A 208 2.70 15.14 -16.80
CA GLU A 208 3.91 14.38 -17.17
C GLU A 208 3.94 14.08 -18.67
N THR A 209 5.14 13.91 -19.23
CA THR A 209 5.34 13.42 -20.59
C THR A 209 5.62 11.91 -20.60
N ARG A 210 5.59 11.28 -21.78
CA ARG A 210 5.89 9.85 -21.91
C ARG A 210 7.35 9.55 -21.58
N GLU A 211 8.27 10.41 -22.01
CA GLU A 211 9.69 10.32 -21.74
C GLU A 211 9.99 10.40 -20.25
N GLU A 212 9.29 11.30 -19.53
CA GLU A 212 9.41 11.42 -18.07
C GLU A 212 8.89 10.16 -17.34
N LEU A 213 7.87 9.47 -17.87
CA LEU A 213 7.42 8.19 -17.33
C LEU A 213 8.46 7.09 -17.55
N THR A 214 9.07 7.02 -18.74
CA THR A 214 10.17 6.09 -19.03
C THR A 214 11.34 6.33 -18.08
N GLU A 215 11.75 7.60 -17.83
CA GLU A 215 12.76 7.93 -16.82
C GLU A 215 12.40 7.38 -15.43
N CYS A 216 11.11 7.44 -15.03
CA CYS A 216 10.66 6.87 -13.76
C CYS A 216 10.84 5.35 -13.71
N PHE A 217 10.50 4.65 -14.81
CA PHE A 217 10.60 3.20 -14.87
C PHE A 217 12.05 2.75 -14.79
N GLU A 218 12.92 3.40 -15.56
CA GLU A 218 14.36 3.15 -15.55
C GLU A 218 14.97 3.40 -14.17
N ALA A 219 14.61 4.53 -13.54
CA ALA A 219 15.11 4.86 -12.19
C ALA A 219 14.64 3.85 -11.13
N LEU A 220 13.38 3.38 -11.21
CA LEU A 220 12.87 2.34 -10.32
C LEU A 220 13.55 0.99 -10.58
N ARG A 221 13.83 0.65 -11.84
CA ARG A 221 14.57 -0.58 -12.16
C ARG A 221 16.03 -0.51 -11.74
N ALA A 222 16.65 0.67 -11.81
CA ALA A 222 18.03 0.87 -11.34
C ALA A 222 18.22 0.56 -9.85
N VAL A 223 17.15 0.71 -9.03
CA VAL A 223 17.13 0.32 -7.61
C VAL A 223 16.47 -1.05 -7.38
N ASP A 224 16.32 -1.84 -8.44
CA ASP A 224 15.75 -3.20 -8.43
C ASP A 224 14.32 -3.27 -7.84
N CYS A 225 13.48 -2.28 -8.13
CA CYS A 225 12.07 -2.32 -7.77
C CYS A 225 11.35 -3.43 -8.55
N ASP A 226 10.66 -4.34 -7.86
CA ASP A 226 10.05 -5.54 -8.45
C ASP A 226 8.69 -5.26 -9.09
N ILE A 227 7.87 -4.44 -8.44
CA ILE A 227 6.45 -4.27 -8.77
C ILE A 227 6.16 -2.80 -9.03
N LEU A 228 5.41 -2.53 -10.09
CA LEU A 228 4.97 -1.18 -10.43
C LEU A 228 3.46 -1.13 -10.63
N THR A 229 2.81 -0.13 -10.04
CA THR A 229 1.40 0.17 -10.31
C THR A 229 1.25 1.56 -10.90
N ILE A 230 0.37 1.72 -11.91
CA ILE A 230 0.16 2.98 -12.61
C ILE A 230 -1.34 3.22 -12.73
N GLY A 231 -1.82 4.32 -12.15
CA GLY A 231 -3.24 4.67 -12.14
C GLY A 231 -3.51 6.10 -12.57
N GLN A 232 -4.75 6.37 -13.02
CA GLN A 232 -5.18 7.72 -13.33
C GLN A 232 -5.31 8.56 -12.06
N TYR A 233 -4.73 9.74 -12.05
CA TYR A 233 -5.06 10.74 -11.03
C TYR A 233 -6.52 11.13 -11.13
N LEU A 234 -7.26 10.97 -10.05
CA LEU A 234 -8.64 11.41 -9.90
C LEU A 234 -8.66 12.52 -8.86
N ARG A 235 -8.94 13.74 -9.30
CA ARG A 235 -8.94 14.92 -8.44
C ARG A 235 -10.00 14.83 -7.36
N PRO A 236 -9.65 14.79 -6.05
CA PRO A 236 -10.64 14.63 -4.99
C PRO A 236 -11.60 15.81 -4.87
N THR A 237 -11.08 17.04 -4.87
CA THR A 237 -11.86 18.29 -4.83
C THR A 237 -11.18 19.38 -5.65
N LEU A 238 -11.87 20.50 -5.89
CA LEU A 238 -11.30 21.64 -6.60
C LEU A 238 -10.13 22.32 -5.88
N GLN A 239 -9.87 22.00 -4.61
CA GLN A 239 -8.72 22.52 -3.85
C GLN A 239 -7.44 21.72 -4.09
N HIS A 240 -7.55 20.50 -4.64
CA HIS A 240 -6.41 19.66 -5.00
C HIS A 240 -5.85 20.04 -6.37
N LEU A 241 -4.70 19.48 -6.71
CA LEU A 241 -4.04 19.71 -7.99
C LEU A 241 -5.01 19.51 -9.16
N PRO A 242 -4.96 20.35 -10.19
CA PRO A 242 -5.76 20.17 -11.37
C PRO A 242 -5.44 18.84 -12.05
N LEU A 243 -6.43 18.26 -12.68
CA LEU A 243 -6.25 17.18 -13.61
C LEU A 243 -5.94 17.80 -14.98
N GLU A 244 -4.79 17.43 -15.56
CA GLU A 244 -4.38 17.94 -16.87
C GLU A 244 -5.03 17.17 -18.02
N ARG A 245 -5.06 15.84 -17.92
CA ARG A 245 -5.75 14.99 -18.89
C ARG A 245 -6.15 13.62 -18.35
N TYR A 246 -7.09 12.97 -19.00
CA TYR A 246 -7.34 11.55 -18.85
C TYR A 246 -6.56 10.77 -19.91
N TYR A 247 -5.88 9.70 -19.47
CA TYR A 247 -5.26 8.73 -20.37
C TYR A 247 -6.31 7.75 -20.88
N HIS A 248 -6.21 7.39 -22.16
CA HIS A 248 -7.04 6.34 -22.72
C HIS A 248 -6.63 4.96 -22.17
N PRO A 249 -7.56 3.99 -22.00
CA PRO A 249 -7.19 2.63 -21.59
C PRO A 249 -6.07 1.98 -22.40
N ASP A 250 -6.00 2.23 -23.71
CA ASP A 250 -4.94 1.71 -24.57
C ASP A 250 -3.56 2.28 -24.21
N GLU A 251 -3.47 3.55 -23.78
CA GLU A 251 -2.21 4.15 -23.30
C GLU A 251 -1.72 3.43 -22.03
N PHE A 252 -2.62 3.02 -21.14
CA PHE A 252 -2.26 2.21 -19.97
C PHE A 252 -1.74 0.83 -20.38
N ALA A 253 -2.31 0.22 -21.42
CA ALA A 253 -1.83 -1.05 -21.94
C ALA A 253 -0.41 -0.93 -22.53
N GLU A 254 -0.15 0.13 -23.29
CA GLU A 254 1.19 0.44 -23.83
C GLU A 254 2.21 0.68 -22.71
N ILE A 255 1.86 1.49 -21.70
CA ILE A 255 2.68 1.75 -20.51
C ILE A 255 3.03 0.44 -19.79
N ARG A 256 2.05 -0.46 -19.67
CA ARG A 256 2.28 -1.76 -19.05
C ARG A 256 3.30 -2.60 -19.82
N VAL A 257 3.17 -2.66 -21.14
CA VAL A 257 4.10 -3.42 -22.01
C VAL A 257 5.51 -2.86 -21.90
N GLU A 258 5.67 -1.53 -21.95
CA GLU A 258 6.96 -0.85 -21.82
C GLU A 258 7.62 -1.14 -20.47
N ALA A 259 6.90 -0.99 -19.38
CA ALA A 259 7.42 -1.25 -18.04
C ALA A 259 7.83 -2.72 -17.86
N LEU A 260 7.01 -3.68 -18.34
CA LEU A 260 7.37 -5.10 -18.33
C LEU A 260 8.65 -5.39 -19.12
N ALA A 261 8.84 -4.73 -20.27
CA ALA A 261 10.04 -4.88 -21.08
C ALA A 261 11.32 -4.41 -20.37
N LEU A 262 11.20 -3.47 -19.42
CA LEU A 262 12.31 -3.03 -18.56
C LEU A 262 12.61 -4.01 -17.41
N GLY A 263 11.85 -5.07 -17.23
CA GLY A 263 12.13 -6.16 -16.30
C GLY A 263 11.45 -6.04 -14.93
N PHE A 264 10.37 -5.27 -14.78
CA PHE A 264 9.51 -5.41 -13.60
C PHE A 264 8.89 -6.80 -13.55
N LYS A 265 8.85 -7.41 -12.37
CA LYS A 265 8.25 -8.74 -12.18
C LYS A 265 6.73 -8.73 -12.32
N HIS A 266 6.11 -7.61 -11.93
CA HIS A 266 4.68 -7.38 -12.11
C HIS A 266 4.42 -5.90 -12.39
N VAL A 267 3.48 -5.63 -13.31
CA VAL A 267 3.00 -4.28 -13.61
C VAL A 267 1.48 -4.30 -13.68
N GLU A 268 0.85 -3.50 -12.84
CA GLU A 268 -0.59 -3.22 -12.90
C GLU A 268 -0.79 -1.81 -13.42
N SER A 269 -1.50 -1.65 -14.55
CA SER A 269 -1.68 -0.35 -15.20
C SER A 269 -3.09 -0.21 -15.73
N GLY A 270 -3.79 0.82 -15.32
CA GLY A 270 -5.16 1.07 -15.74
C GLY A 270 -5.81 2.28 -15.09
N PRO A 271 -6.92 2.78 -15.64
CA PRO A 271 -7.57 4.01 -15.15
C PRO A 271 -8.00 3.96 -13.69
N LEU A 272 -8.42 2.80 -13.20
CA LEU A 272 -8.88 2.62 -11.82
C LEU A 272 -7.82 2.00 -10.90
N VAL A 273 -6.63 1.69 -11.41
CA VAL A 273 -5.54 1.12 -10.61
C VAL A 273 -5.15 2.08 -9.48
N ARG A 274 -4.94 1.51 -8.31
CA ARG A 274 -4.40 2.14 -7.10
C ARG A 274 -3.24 1.29 -6.60
N SER A 275 -2.41 1.82 -5.73
CA SER A 275 -1.23 1.10 -5.22
C SER A 275 -1.57 -0.27 -4.60
N SER A 276 -2.75 -0.43 -4.03
CA SER A 276 -3.22 -1.68 -3.41
C SER A 276 -4.19 -2.50 -4.28
N TYR A 277 -4.49 -2.06 -5.51
CA TYR A 277 -5.40 -2.77 -6.41
C TYR A 277 -4.79 -4.10 -6.85
N HIS A 278 -5.53 -5.21 -6.73
CA HIS A 278 -5.05 -6.58 -6.98
C HIS A 278 -3.76 -6.96 -6.22
N ALA A 279 -3.53 -6.39 -5.02
CA ALA A 279 -2.28 -6.56 -4.29
C ALA A 279 -1.93 -8.04 -4.03
N ARG A 280 -2.93 -8.90 -3.80
CA ARG A 280 -2.75 -10.35 -3.66
C ARG A 280 -2.07 -10.97 -4.88
N ASP A 281 -2.50 -10.59 -6.08
CA ASP A 281 -2.05 -11.21 -7.33
C ASP A 281 -0.70 -10.65 -7.80
N GLN A 282 -0.25 -9.57 -7.18
CA GLN A 282 1.03 -8.91 -7.49
C GLN A 282 2.23 -9.58 -6.81
N VAL A 283 2.01 -10.53 -5.88
CA VAL A 283 3.09 -11.18 -5.13
C VAL A 283 3.66 -12.34 -5.95
N PRO A 284 4.85 -12.20 -6.55
CA PRO A 284 5.48 -13.32 -7.23
C PRO A 284 5.73 -14.47 -6.25
N GLY A 285 5.26 -15.68 -6.60
CA GLY A 285 5.45 -16.85 -5.75
C GLY A 285 4.67 -16.85 -4.43
N ALA A 286 3.53 -16.15 -4.34
CA ALA A 286 2.71 -16.09 -3.12
C ALA A 286 2.33 -17.49 -2.59
N ALA A 287 1.94 -18.41 -3.47
CA ALA A 287 1.62 -19.79 -3.10
C ALA A 287 2.84 -20.51 -2.48
N ASP A 288 4.02 -20.38 -3.09
CA ASP A 288 5.25 -21.00 -2.58
C ASP A 288 5.69 -20.43 -1.23
N ARG A 289 5.44 -19.12 -1.02
CA ARG A 289 5.70 -18.49 0.29
C ARG A 289 4.78 -19.02 1.37
N ALA A 290 3.49 -19.13 1.07
CA ALA A 290 2.53 -19.71 2.00
C ALA A 290 2.91 -21.16 2.36
N LEU A 291 3.33 -21.96 1.38
CA LEU A 291 3.79 -23.33 1.59
C LEU A 291 5.08 -23.37 2.45
N ARG A 292 6.06 -22.52 2.17
CA ARG A 292 7.29 -22.44 3.00
C ARG A 292 7.00 -22.03 4.44
N ARG A 293 6.10 -21.07 4.64
CA ARG A 293 5.65 -20.68 5.99
C ARG A 293 4.93 -21.80 6.69
N GLN A 294 4.01 -22.49 5.99
CA GLN A 294 3.33 -23.66 6.55
C GLN A 294 4.32 -24.70 7.01
N ALA A 295 5.27 -25.09 6.17
CA ALA A 295 6.31 -26.06 6.51
C ALA A 295 7.15 -25.64 7.74
N THR A 296 7.45 -24.33 7.86
CA THR A 296 8.17 -23.80 9.03
C THR A 296 7.32 -23.89 10.30
N LEU A 297 6.04 -23.60 10.23
CA LEU A 297 5.10 -23.67 11.35
C LEU A 297 4.92 -25.11 11.81
N ASP A 298 4.78 -26.05 10.86
CA ASP A 298 4.67 -27.48 11.13
C ASP A 298 5.92 -28.00 11.83
N ALA A 299 7.11 -27.61 11.36
CA ALA A 299 8.39 -27.95 11.98
C ALA A 299 8.54 -27.41 13.42
N GLN A 300 7.87 -26.30 13.73
CA GLN A 300 7.82 -25.68 15.07
C GLN A 300 6.69 -26.25 15.95
N GLY A 301 5.88 -27.18 15.45
CA GLY A 301 4.70 -27.74 16.15
C GLY A 301 3.58 -26.71 16.34
N ARG A 302 3.54 -25.64 15.53
CA ARG A 302 2.50 -24.60 15.59
C ARG A 302 1.36 -24.94 14.64
N VAL A 303 0.16 -25.11 15.17
CA VAL A 303 -1.07 -25.31 14.37
C VAL A 303 -1.59 -23.97 13.89
N VAL A 304 -1.85 -23.84 12.58
CA VAL A 304 -2.49 -22.66 12.00
C VAL A 304 -3.99 -22.72 12.24
N PRO A 305 -4.59 -21.75 12.94
CA PRO A 305 -6.03 -21.74 13.15
C PRO A 305 -6.78 -21.66 11.81
N GLY A 306 -7.68 -22.63 11.54
CA GLY A 306 -8.59 -22.59 10.39
C GLY A 306 -8.17 -23.35 9.14
N VAL A 307 -7.01 -24.00 9.12
CA VAL A 307 -6.67 -25.00 8.10
C VAL A 307 -7.13 -26.35 8.62
N ALA A 308 -8.33 -26.80 8.23
CA ALA A 308 -8.75 -28.18 8.46
C ALA A 308 -7.79 -29.11 7.68
N ALA A 309 -7.20 -30.06 8.36
CA ALA A 309 -6.49 -31.15 7.69
C ALA A 309 -7.50 -31.86 6.77
N GLY A 310 -7.32 -31.70 5.45
CA GLY A 310 -8.07 -32.40 4.43
C GLY A 310 -7.54 -33.81 4.24
#